data_1830f3c3c94fb6ff626c224cf947312c
#
_entry.id   1830f3c3c94fb6ff626c224cf947312c
#
_cell.length_a   1.000
_cell.length_b   1.000
_cell.length_c   1.000
_cell.angle_alpha   90.00
_cell.angle_beta   90.00
_cell.angle_gamma   90.00
#
_symmetry.space_group_name_H-M   'P 1'
#
loop_
_entity.id
_entity.type
_entity.pdbx_description
1 polymer ?
#
loop_
_entity_poly.entity_id
_entity_poly.type
_entity_poly.pdbx_seq_one_letter_code
_entity_poly.pdbx_strand_id
1 'polypeptide(L)'
;MLDRFIDYLSNQKGLSNLTIRNYKFDIVHLFEFMKVKHIKDFHELDKKTLRTYLFWLIDKGYVKSSVVRKLSVLRGFLKWLVEISLLEVDPLPKRGKIKRDKYLPRFLSQFEINKFLSIPDKSSDIGKRDKALLEVIYGGGLRVSEITSLILKDINLTTGEIIVLGKGSKQRIVLIGNMALNSLKIYLDLVRPKLYDPLKSGEAVFLNKFGSCLSQRGIQKRIKYYSLKSGLPHKIHTHMLRHSFATHLLEGGADLRVVQGLLGHSSAATTQIYKHVTLESTRKVYQKYHPRG
;
A
#
# COMPACT_ATOMS: atom_id res chain seq x y z
N MET A 1 -10.18 8.81 27.71
CA MET A 1 -10.50 9.57 26.46
C MET A 1 -9.94 8.91 25.21
N LEU A 2 -8.64 8.58 25.17
CA LEU A 2 -8.04 7.89 24.01
C LEU A 2 -8.78 6.60 23.64
N ASP A 3 -9.05 5.74 24.62
CA ASP A 3 -9.71 4.45 24.35
C ASP A 3 -11.13 4.64 23.81
N ARG A 4 -11.90 5.59 24.36
CA ARG A 4 -13.23 5.96 23.82
C ARG A 4 -13.18 6.41 22.35
N PHE A 5 -12.14 7.17 21.97
CA PHE A 5 -11.94 7.56 20.57
C PHE A 5 -11.56 6.36 19.69
N ILE A 6 -10.73 5.46 20.21
CA ILE A 6 -10.36 4.23 19.51
C ILE A 6 -11.58 3.33 19.26
N ASP A 7 -12.45 3.18 20.27
CA ASP A 7 -13.71 2.43 20.17
C ASP A 7 -14.65 3.05 19.12
N TYR A 8 -14.76 4.39 19.10
CA TYR A 8 -15.51 5.11 18.07
C TYR A 8 -14.96 4.83 16.66
N LEU A 9 -13.63 4.88 16.48
CA LEU A 9 -12.99 4.59 15.19
C LEU A 9 -13.20 3.15 14.73
N SER A 10 -13.19 2.19 15.67
CA SER A 10 -13.40 0.78 15.39
C SER A 10 -14.86 0.48 15.07
N ASN A 11 -15.76 0.83 16.00
CA ASN A 11 -17.15 0.35 15.98
C ASN A 11 -18.06 1.20 15.10
N GLN A 12 -17.85 2.53 15.07
CA GLN A 12 -18.71 3.42 14.29
C GLN A 12 -18.14 3.81 12.93
N LYS A 13 -16.82 3.96 12.82
CA LYS A 13 -16.18 4.31 11.53
C LYS A 13 -15.67 3.09 10.76
N GLY A 14 -15.63 1.90 11.34
CA GLY A 14 -15.20 0.67 10.70
C GLY A 14 -13.78 0.73 10.14
N LEU A 15 -12.87 1.44 10.81
CA LEU A 15 -11.51 1.59 10.32
C LEU A 15 -10.69 0.33 10.58
N SER A 16 -9.73 0.05 9.69
CA SER A 16 -8.84 -1.10 9.85
C SER A 16 -7.95 -0.96 11.11
N ASN A 17 -7.59 -2.08 11.74
CA ASN A 17 -6.71 -2.12 12.91
C ASN A 17 -5.39 -1.36 12.69
N LEU A 18 -4.82 -1.40 11.49
CA LEU A 18 -3.61 -0.65 11.15
C LEU A 18 -3.84 0.86 11.16
N THR A 19 -4.99 1.31 10.64
CA THR A 19 -5.38 2.74 10.66
C THR A 19 -5.60 3.20 12.10
N ILE A 20 -6.33 2.42 12.89
CA ILE A 20 -6.60 2.70 14.31
C ILE A 20 -5.29 2.80 15.09
N ARG A 21 -4.38 1.85 14.91
CA ARG A 21 -3.05 1.88 15.53
C ARG A 21 -2.28 3.16 15.20
N ASN A 22 -2.28 3.58 13.94
CA ASN A 22 -1.61 4.81 13.52
C ASN A 22 -2.27 6.05 14.12
N TYR A 23 -3.60 6.08 14.19
CA TYR A 23 -4.35 7.16 14.83
C TYR A 23 -4.05 7.25 16.32
N LYS A 24 -4.02 6.10 17.01
CA LYS A 24 -3.63 6.03 18.44
C LYS A 24 -2.26 6.69 18.66
N PHE A 25 -1.24 6.32 17.87
CA PHE A 25 0.08 6.95 17.97
C PHE A 25 0.06 8.46 17.74
N ASP A 26 -0.75 8.92 16.79
CA ASP A 26 -0.82 10.36 16.50
C ASP A 26 -1.49 11.15 17.61
N ILE A 27 -2.52 10.60 18.26
CA ILE A 27 -3.20 11.23 19.40
C ILE A 27 -2.35 11.17 20.67
N VAL A 28 -1.58 10.11 20.88
CA VAL A 28 -0.60 10.05 21.98
C VAL A 28 0.36 11.23 21.93
N HIS A 29 0.88 11.60 20.75
CA HIS A 29 1.75 12.77 20.61
C HIS A 29 1.05 14.10 20.96
N LEU A 30 -0.27 14.21 20.70
CA LEU A 30 -1.03 15.36 21.16
C LEU A 30 -1.06 15.41 22.70
N PHE A 31 -1.32 14.28 23.35
CA PHE A 31 -1.34 14.21 24.81
C PHE A 31 0.04 14.47 25.43
N GLU A 32 1.12 14.01 24.80
CA GLU A 32 2.49 14.37 25.19
C GLU A 32 2.71 15.89 25.13
N PHE A 33 2.29 16.54 24.04
CA PHE A 33 2.36 17.99 23.91
C PHE A 33 1.55 18.70 25.00
N MET A 34 0.29 18.25 25.23
CA MET A 34 -0.55 18.82 26.29
C MET A 34 0.13 18.72 27.66
N LYS A 35 0.72 17.55 27.98
CA LYS A 35 1.48 17.35 29.22
C LYS A 35 2.66 18.31 29.34
N VAL A 36 3.47 18.46 28.29
CA VAL A 36 4.64 19.36 28.25
C VAL A 36 4.24 20.83 28.41
N LYS A 37 3.06 21.21 27.91
CA LYS A 37 2.54 22.60 28.00
C LYS A 37 1.61 22.83 29.19
N HIS A 38 1.48 21.84 30.08
CA HIS A 38 0.58 21.88 31.25
C HIS A 38 -0.89 22.17 30.92
N ILE A 39 -1.32 21.78 29.70
CA ILE A 39 -2.71 21.87 29.24
C ILE A 39 -3.50 20.74 29.88
N LYS A 40 -4.49 21.08 30.68
CA LYS A 40 -5.28 20.11 31.45
C LYS A 40 -6.61 19.78 30.80
N ASP A 41 -7.16 20.69 30.00
CA ASP A 41 -8.46 20.56 29.38
C ASP A 41 -8.40 20.71 27.86
N PHE A 42 -9.30 20.02 27.15
CA PHE A 42 -9.44 20.14 25.70
C PHE A 42 -9.94 21.51 25.26
N HIS A 43 -10.68 22.24 26.11
CA HIS A 43 -11.09 23.63 25.85
C HIS A 43 -9.91 24.59 25.67
N GLU A 44 -8.73 24.26 26.23
CA GLU A 44 -7.51 25.02 26.06
C GLU A 44 -6.83 24.77 24.68
N LEU A 45 -7.32 23.82 23.90
CA LEU A 45 -6.84 23.55 22.55
C LEU A 45 -7.40 24.54 21.53
N ASP A 46 -7.20 25.81 21.77
CA ASP A 46 -7.56 26.87 20.84
C ASP A 46 -6.67 26.89 19.58
N LYS A 47 -6.99 27.76 18.64
CA LYS A 47 -6.24 27.92 17.38
C LYS A 47 -4.75 28.26 17.61
N LYS A 48 -4.43 29.02 18.66
CA LYS A 48 -3.05 29.44 19.00
C LYS A 48 -2.27 28.24 19.53
N THR A 49 -2.86 27.51 20.46
CA THR A 49 -2.29 26.28 21.05
C THR A 49 -2.03 25.22 19.99
N LEU A 50 -2.98 25.00 19.07
CA LEU A 50 -2.80 24.05 17.96
C LEU A 50 -1.72 24.49 16.98
N ARG A 51 -1.53 25.78 16.75
CA ARG A 51 -0.39 26.28 15.97
C ARG A 51 0.93 25.97 16.68
N THR A 52 1.00 26.17 18.01
CA THR A 52 2.16 25.82 18.83
C THR A 52 2.46 24.31 18.77
N TYR A 53 1.43 23.47 18.78
CA TYR A 53 1.59 22.03 18.57
C TYR A 53 2.25 21.68 17.23
N LEU A 54 1.90 22.38 16.14
CA LEU A 54 2.54 22.17 14.85
C LEU A 54 4.02 22.53 14.86
N PHE A 55 4.39 23.65 15.48
CA PHE A 55 5.79 24.02 15.65
C PHE A 55 6.53 23.00 16.51
N TRP A 56 5.94 22.54 17.59
CA TRP A 56 6.51 21.49 18.43
C TRP A 56 6.77 20.19 17.67
N LEU A 57 5.89 19.78 16.76
CA LEU A 57 6.12 18.64 15.90
C LEU A 57 7.30 18.83 14.95
N ILE A 58 7.45 20.05 14.38
CA ILE A 58 8.56 20.38 13.49
C ILE A 58 9.88 20.38 14.27
N ASP A 59 9.90 20.98 15.45
CA ASP A 59 11.04 21.02 16.36
C ASP A 59 11.49 19.62 16.80
N LYS A 60 10.55 18.70 17.00
CA LYS A 60 10.80 17.27 17.21
C LYS A 60 11.35 16.53 15.97
N GLY A 61 11.57 17.21 14.84
CA GLY A 61 12.14 16.64 13.63
C GLY A 61 11.15 15.90 12.73
N TYR A 62 9.82 16.03 12.95
CA TYR A 62 8.86 15.43 12.05
C TYR A 62 8.85 16.08 10.68
N VAL A 63 8.97 15.25 9.63
CA VAL A 63 8.88 15.74 8.24
C VAL A 63 7.47 16.23 7.91
N LYS A 64 7.37 17.22 7.01
CA LYS A 64 6.13 17.91 6.62
C LYS A 64 4.95 16.96 6.32
N SER A 65 5.21 15.84 5.62
CA SER A 65 4.18 14.84 5.31
C SER A 65 3.60 14.16 6.56
N SER A 66 4.45 13.90 7.57
CA SER A 66 4.02 13.34 8.86
C SER A 66 3.20 14.34 9.65
N VAL A 67 3.58 15.61 9.65
CA VAL A 67 2.83 16.70 10.29
C VAL A 67 1.43 16.83 9.66
N VAL A 68 1.35 16.83 8.33
CA VAL A 68 0.06 16.88 7.60
C VAL A 68 -0.84 15.69 7.95
N ARG A 69 -0.27 14.47 8.05
CA ARG A 69 -1.03 13.28 8.46
C ARG A 69 -1.55 13.43 9.90
N LYS A 70 -0.68 13.82 10.84
CA LYS A 70 -1.07 14.06 12.25
C LYS A 70 -2.18 15.10 12.37
N LEU A 71 -2.12 16.19 11.60
CA LEU A 71 -3.19 17.18 11.52
C LEU A 71 -4.52 16.61 11.02
N SER A 72 -4.46 15.69 10.06
CA SER A 72 -5.67 15.03 9.57
C SER A 72 -6.32 14.18 10.66
N VAL A 73 -5.51 13.45 11.44
CA VAL A 73 -5.98 12.65 12.58
C VAL A 73 -6.52 13.54 13.69
N LEU A 74 -5.79 14.61 14.03
CA LEU A 74 -6.20 15.61 15.02
C LEU A 74 -7.56 16.23 14.65
N ARG A 75 -7.77 16.58 13.39
CA ARG A 75 -9.07 17.10 12.93
C ARG A 75 -10.20 16.10 13.14
N GLY A 76 -9.95 14.81 12.90
CA GLY A 76 -10.92 13.75 13.19
C GLY A 76 -11.23 13.64 14.68
N PHE A 77 -10.21 13.77 15.54
CA PHE A 77 -10.34 13.72 16.99
C PHE A 77 -11.11 14.93 17.54
N LEU A 78 -10.76 16.15 17.14
CA LEU A 78 -11.46 17.36 17.56
C LEU A 78 -12.93 17.37 17.14
N LYS A 79 -13.22 16.93 15.92
CA LYS A 79 -14.61 16.73 15.48
C LYS A 79 -15.38 15.76 16.36
N TRP A 80 -14.76 14.65 16.73
CA TRP A 80 -15.37 13.68 17.64
C TRP A 80 -15.60 14.27 19.03
N LEU A 81 -14.66 15.10 19.57
CA LEU A 81 -14.86 15.80 20.84
C LEU A 81 -16.08 16.75 20.79
N VAL A 82 -16.31 17.41 19.64
CA VAL A 82 -17.52 18.23 19.45
C VAL A 82 -18.78 17.34 19.36
N GLU A 83 -18.71 16.22 18.64
CA GLU A 83 -19.83 15.26 18.54
C GLU A 83 -20.27 14.71 19.90
N ILE A 84 -19.36 14.59 20.87
CA ILE A 84 -19.66 14.13 22.24
C ILE A 84 -19.78 15.27 23.26
N SER A 85 -19.95 16.52 22.80
CA SER A 85 -20.14 17.73 23.60
C SER A 85 -19.02 18.03 24.62
N LEU A 86 -17.79 17.57 24.33
CA LEU A 86 -16.58 17.93 25.11
C LEU A 86 -15.85 19.15 24.54
N LEU A 87 -16.26 19.64 23.40
CA LEU A 87 -15.89 20.92 22.81
C LEU A 87 -17.13 21.55 22.18
N GLU A 88 -17.28 22.86 22.32
CA GLU A 88 -18.40 23.58 21.71
C GLU A 88 -18.18 23.77 20.19
N VAL A 89 -16.93 24.05 19.80
CA VAL A 89 -16.56 24.35 18.40
C VAL A 89 -15.22 23.74 18.07
N ASP A 90 -15.09 23.25 16.82
CA ASP A 90 -13.79 22.78 16.30
C ASP A 90 -12.81 23.98 16.16
N PRO A 91 -11.72 24.00 16.95
CA PRO A 91 -10.75 25.10 16.93
C PRO A 91 -9.88 25.14 15.67
N LEU A 92 -9.93 24.08 14.83
CA LEU A 92 -9.19 24.06 13.58
C LEU A 92 -9.95 24.81 12.48
N PRO A 93 -9.29 25.71 11.72
CA PRO A 93 -9.91 26.37 10.59
C PRO A 93 -10.40 25.37 9.56
N LYS A 94 -11.60 25.58 9.03
CA LYS A 94 -12.32 24.65 8.12
C LYS A 94 -11.48 24.19 6.93
N ARG A 95 -10.47 24.93 6.47
CA ARG A 95 -9.44 24.50 5.50
C ARG A 95 -8.20 25.40 5.60
N GLY A 96 -7.18 25.01 6.33
CA GLY A 96 -5.83 25.46 6.08
C GLY A 96 -5.19 24.52 5.03
N LYS A 97 -5.02 24.98 3.81
CA LYS A 97 -4.22 24.25 2.82
C LYS A 97 -2.74 24.37 3.22
N ILE A 98 -2.24 23.40 4.00
CA ILE A 98 -0.80 23.18 3.97
C ILE A 98 -0.52 22.72 2.54
N LYS A 99 0.07 23.60 1.72
CA LYS A 99 0.46 23.24 0.35
C LYS A 99 1.39 22.02 0.46
N ARG A 100 0.90 20.89 0.05
CA ARG A 100 1.76 19.73 -0.21
C ARG A 100 2.62 20.10 -1.38
N ASP A 101 3.92 19.94 -1.26
CA ASP A 101 4.78 19.99 -2.43
C ASP A 101 4.20 18.93 -3.39
N LYS A 102 3.78 19.36 -4.58
CA LYS A 102 3.29 18.45 -5.62
C LYS A 102 4.48 17.66 -6.13
N TYR A 103 4.82 16.58 -5.42
CA TYR A 103 5.73 15.60 -5.96
C TYR A 103 4.97 14.87 -7.06
N LEU A 104 5.34 15.09 -8.31
CA LEU A 104 4.88 14.24 -9.41
C LEU A 104 5.31 12.81 -9.06
N PRO A 105 4.37 11.86 -8.97
CA PRO A 105 4.71 10.48 -8.69
C PRO A 105 5.69 10.01 -9.78
N ARG A 106 6.90 9.61 -9.37
CA ARG A 106 7.89 9.07 -10.30
C ARG A 106 7.55 7.62 -10.61
N PHE A 107 7.63 7.25 -11.86
CA PHE A 107 7.55 5.87 -12.31
C PHE A 107 8.88 5.48 -12.97
N LEU A 108 9.13 4.19 -13.11
CA LEU A 108 10.30 3.65 -13.79
C LEU A 108 9.97 3.47 -15.28
N SER A 109 10.86 3.86 -16.16
CA SER A 109 10.75 3.56 -17.59
C SER A 109 10.79 2.03 -17.84
N GLN A 110 10.39 1.59 -19.02
CA GLN A 110 10.47 0.16 -19.39
C GLN A 110 11.90 -0.39 -19.31
N PHE A 111 12.89 0.43 -19.68
CA PHE A 111 14.30 0.07 -19.55
C PHE A 111 14.70 -0.12 -18.07
N GLU A 112 14.34 0.81 -17.20
CA GLU A 112 14.66 0.75 -15.77
C GLU A 112 13.96 -0.44 -15.09
N ILE A 113 12.70 -0.72 -15.42
CA ILE A 113 11.97 -1.90 -14.94
C ILE A 113 12.68 -3.18 -15.37
N ASN A 114 13.04 -3.31 -16.64
CA ASN A 114 13.73 -4.49 -17.15
C ASN A 114 15.07 -4.71 -16.43
N LYS A 115 15.84 -3.63 -16.26
CA LYS A 115 17.10 -3.65 -15.50
C LYS A 115 16.86 -4.09 -14.07
N PHE A 116 15.88 -3.51 -13.38
CA PHE A 116 15.56 -3.84 -11.99
C PHE A 116 15.10 -5.30 -11.82
N LEU A 117 14.22 -5.77 -12.67
CA LEU A 117 13.69 -7.14 -12.63
C LEU A 117 14.74 -8.21 -13.04
N SER A 118 15.83 -7.82 -13.69
CA SER A 118 16.90 -8.75 -14.07
C SER A 118 17.93 -9.02 -12.95
N ILE A 119 17.96 -8.20 -11.89
CA ILE A 119 19.00 -8.26 -10.85
C ILE A 119 18.94 -9.53 -9.97
N PRO A 120 17.75 -10.10 -9.62
CA PRO A 120 17.74 -11.32 -8.81
C PRO A 120 18.52 -12.45 -9.46
N ASP A 121 19.43 -13.05 -8.68
CA ASP A 121 20.26 -14.16 -9.12
C ASP A 121 19.41 -15.41 -9.40
N LYS A 122 19.40 -15.83 -10.68
CA LYS A 122 18.61 -16.98 -11.12
C LYS A 122 19.22 -18.33 -10.74
N SER A 123 20.46 -18.36 -10.24
CA SER A 123 21.12 -19.59 -9.77
C SER A 123 20.67 -19.94 -8.35
N SER A 124 20.41 -18.94 -7.49
CA SER A 124 20.06 -19.14 -6.08
C SER A 124 18.54 -19.30 -5.88
N ASP A 125 18.16 -20.14 -4.92
CA ASP A 125 16.76 -20.36 -4.56
C ASP A 125 16.06 -19.06 -4.10
N ILE A 126 16.74 -18.26 -3.28
CA ILE A 126 16.21 -16.95 -2.84
C ILE A 126 16.09 -15.97 -4.01
N GLY A 127 17.01 -16.00 -4.95
CA GLY A 127 16.94 -15.15 -6.15
C GLY A 127 15.80 -15.56 -7.08
N LYS A 128 15.54 -16.85 -7.30
CA LYS A 128 14.39 -17.35 -8.06
C LYS A 128 13.06 -16.92 -7.40
N ARG A 129 12.95 -17.06 -6.07
CA ARG A 129 11.79 -16.57 -5.32
C ARG A 129 11.60 -15.07 -5.52
N ASP A 130 12.65 -14.29 -5.36
CA ASP A 130 12.59 -12.83 -5.45
C ASP A 130 12.30 -12.37 -6.88
N LYS A 131 12.80 -13.08 -7.88
CA LYS A 131 12.44 -12.85 -9.29
C LYS A 131 10.94 -13.02 -9.51
N ALA A 132 10.37 -14.14 -9.06
CA ALA A 132 8.93 -14.39 -9.15
C ALA A 132 8.12 -13.31 -8.40
N LEU A 133 8.54 -12.96 -7.18
CA LEU A 133 7.93 -11.91 -6.37
C LEU A 133 7.88 -10.57 -7.11
N LEU A 134 9.00 -10.11 -7.67
CA LEU A 134 9.09 -8.82 -8.35
C LEU A 134 8.30 -8.80 -9.65
N GLU A 135 8.34 -9.89 -10.43
CA GLU A 135 7.55 -10.03 -11.68
C GLU A 135 6.05 -10.02 -11.39
N VAL A 136 5.59 -10.70 -10.34
CA VAL A 136 4.18 -10.71 -9.94
C VAL A 136 3.73 -9.34 -9.41
N ILE A 137 4.56 -8.64 -8.61
CA ILE A 137 4.25 -7.29 -8.14
C ILE A 137 4.08 -6.32 -9.30
N TYR A 138 5.02 -6.33 -10.25
CA TYR A 138 4.99 -5.41 -11.39
C TYR A 138 3.94 -5.86 -12.42
N GLY A 139 3.95 -7.13 -12.84
CA GLY A 139 3.03 -7.63 -13.86
C GLY A 139 1.55 -7.53 -13.46
N GLY A 140 1.23 -7.72 -12.18
CA GLY A 140 -0.14 -7.59 -11.67
C GLY A 140 -0.47 -6.23 -11.04
N GLY A 141 0.50 -5.32 -10.92
CA GLY A 141 0.30 -4.05 -10.24
C GLY A 141 -0.14 -4.20 -8.79
N LEU A 142 0.33 -5.22 -8.08
CA LEU A 142 -0.16 -5.63 -6.76
C LEU A 142 0.34 -4.72 -5.64
N ARG A 143 -0.51 -4.55 -4.60
CA ARG A 143 -0.09 -3.93 -3.34
C ARG A 143 0.72 -4.93 -2.51
N VAL A 144 1.63 -4.44 -1.67
CA VAL A 144 2.42 -5.32 -0.80
C VAL A 144 1.57 -6.16 0.14
N SER A 145 0.44 -5.64 0.62
CA SER A 145 -0.50 -6.39 1.45
C SER A 145 -1.19 -7.52 0.68
N GLU A 146 -1.52 -7.29 -0.58
CA GLU A 146 -2.15 -8.30 -1.45
C GLU A 146 -1.19 -9.47 -1.71
N ILE A 147 0.10 -9.19 -1.91
CA ILE A 147 1.12 -10.24 -2.06
C ILE A 147 1.29 -11.07 -0.78
N THR A 148 1.27 -10.43 0.39
CA THR A 148 1.45 -11.17 1.66
C THR A 148 0.27 -12.03 2.05
N SER A 149 -0.93 -11.69 1.58
CA SER A 149 -2.14 -12.48 1.82
C SER A 149 -2.42 -13.52 0.73
N LEU A 150 -1.59 -13.57 -0.32
CA LEU A 150 -1.79 -14.48 -1.45
C LEU A 150 -1.54 -15.93 -1.04
N ILE A 151 -2.49 -16.82 -1.34
CA ILE A 151 -2.41 -18.24 -1.10
C ILE A 151 -2.45 -19.04 -2.40
N LEU A 152 -2.02 -20.30 -2.37
CA LEU A 152 -1.85 -21.11 -3.58
C LEU A 152 -3.13 -21.24 -4.39
N LYS A 153 -4.28 -21.43 -3.75
CA LYS A 153 -5.59 -21.57 -4.42
C LYS A 153 -6.07 -20.30 -5.12
N ASP A 154 -5.48 -19.15 -4.82
CA ASP A 154 -5.83 -17.88 -5.45
C ASP A 154 -5.21 -17.73 -6.85
N ILE A 155 -4.34 -18.65 -7.26
CA ILE A 155 -3.55 -18.56 -8.49
C ILE A 155 -3.98 -19.60 -9.50
N ASN A 156 -4.37 -19.16 -10.68
CA ASN A 156 -4.53 -20.01 -11.83
C ASN A 156 -3.31 -19.87 -12.76
N LEU A 157 -2.41 -20.86 -12.70
CA LEU A 157 -1.18 -20.86 -13.51
C LEU A 157 -1.42 -21.13 -15.01
N THR A 158 -2.61 -21.58 -15.40
CA THR A 158 -2.96 -21.79 -16.81
C THR A 158 -3.41 -20.48 -17.46
N THR A 159 -4.25 -19.72 -16.74
CA THR A 159 -4.86 -18.51 -17.28
C THR A 159 -4.12 -17.22 -16.90
N GLY A 160 -3.19 -17.30 -15.95
CA GLY A 160 -2.49 -16.13 -15.42
C GLY A 160 -3.35 -15.24 -14.52
N GLU A 161 -4.44 -15.78 -13.99
CA GLU A 161 -5.35 -15.08 -13.11
C GLU A 161 -4.96 -15.25 -11.66
N ILE A 162 -5.00 -14.15 -10.91
CA ILE A 162 -4.76 -14.13 -9.47
C ILE A 162 -5.93 -13.43 -8.80
N ILE A 163 -6.57 -14.10 -7.83
CA ILE A 163 -7.61 -13.51 -7.00
C ILE A 163 -6.93 -12.79 -5.83
N VAL A 164 -7.21 -11.51 -5.65
CA VAL A 164 -6.65 -10.72 -4.56
C VAL A 164 -7.73 -10.04 -3.72
N LEU A 165 -7.48 -9.95 -2.42
CA LEU A 165 -8.34 -9.24 -1.48
C LEU A 165 -7.95 -7.76 -1.42
N GLY A 166 -8.84 -6.91 -1.87
CA GLY A 166 -8.68 -5.45 -1.80
C GLY A 166 -9.16 -4.86 -0.48
N LYS A 167 -9.20 -3.53 -0.42
CA LYS A 167 -9.72 -2.79 0.75
C LYS A 167 -11.20 -3.13 0.99
N GLY A 168 -11.56 -3.44 2.23
CA GLY A 168 -12.93 -3.82 2.61
C GLY A 168 -13.31 -5.24 2.18
N SER A 169 -12.34 -6.16 2.13
CA SER A 169 -12.53 -7.59 1.79
C SER A 169 -13.17 -7.84 0.41
N LYS A 170 -13.14 -6.84 -0.48
CA LYS A 170 -13.61 -7.02 -1.86
C LYS A 170 -12.56 -7.76 -2.67
N GLN A 171 -12.95 -8.85 -3.29
CA GLN A 171 -12.09 -9.61 -4.21
C GLN A 171 -12.04 -8.94 -5.59
N ARG A 172 -10.90 -9.04 -6.24
CA ARG A 172 -10.76 -8.75 -7.66
C ARG A 172 -9.80 -9.73 -8.32
N ILE A 173 -9.98 -9.93 -9.61
CA ILE A 173 -9.04 -10.68 -10.44
C ILE A 173 -7.96 -9.72 -10.96
N VAL A 174 -6.72 -10.19 -10.89
CA VAL A 174 -5.55 -9.54 -11.46
C VAL A 174 -4.97 -10.48 -12.49
N LEU A 175 -4.48 -9.94 -13.60
CA LEU A 175 -3.82 -10.69 -14.66
C LEU A 175 -2.31 -10.53 -14.55
N ILE A 176 -1.58 -11.61 -14.78
CA ILE A 176 -0.12 -11.60 -14.95
C ILE A 176 0.27 -12.23 -16.27
N GLY A 177 1.26 -11.65 -16.94
CA GLY A 177 1.73 -12.14 -18.23
C GLY A 177 2.76 -13.26 -18.12
N ASN A 178 3.18 -13.76 -19.26
CA ASN A 178 4.03 -14.95 -19.40
C ASN A 178 5.35 -14.87 -18.59
N MET A 179 5.99 -13.71 -18.52
CA MET A 179 7.23 -13.54 -17.76
C MET A 179 7.05 -13.77 -16.27
N ALA A 180 5.95 -13.24 -15.69
CA ALA A 180 5.59 -13.44 -14.30
C ALA A 180 5.15 -14.88 -14.05
N LEU A 181 4.33 -15.45 -14.94
CA LEU A 181 3.89 -16.84 -14.87
C LEU A 181 5.06 -17.82 -14.85
N ASN A 182 5.99 -17.69 -15.79
CA ASN A 182 7.15 -18.58 -15.87
C ASN A 182 8.04 -18.46 -14.63
N SER A 183 8.30 -17.24 -14.17
CA SER A 183 9.05 -17.02 -12.94
C SER A 183 8.35 -17.62 -11.71
N LEU A 184 7.02 -17.49 -11.65
CA LEU A 184 6.20 -18.02 -10.57
C LEU A 184 6.17 -19.56 -10.58
N LYS A 185 6.00 -20.19 -11.74
CA LYS A 185 6.11 -21.66 -11.91
C LYS A 185 7.45 -22.18 -11.42
N ILE A 186 8.56 -21.60 -11.90
CA ILE A 186 9.91 -21.98 -11.45
C ILE A 186 10.03 -21.89 -9.92
N TYR A 187 9.52 -20.84 -9.34
CA TYR A 187 9.55 -20.70 -7.88
C TYR A 187 8.70 -21.75 -7.16
N LEU A 188 7.46 -21.96 -7.61
CA LEU A 188 6.53 -22.90 -6.97
C LEU A 188 7.00 -24.35 -7.09
N ASP A 189 7.56 -24.73 -8.23
CA ASP A 189 7.97 -26.12 -8.50
C ASP A 189 9.34 -26.46 -7.89
N LEU A 190 10.31 -25.54 -8.00
CA LEU A 190 11.71 -25.86 -7.67
C LEU A 190 12.19 -25.28 -6.33
N VAL A 191 11.57 -24.23 -5.84
CA VAL A 191 12.11 -23.49 -4.66
C VAL A 191 11.16 -23.56 -3.47
N ARG A 192 9.87 -23.32 -3.67
CA ARG A 192 8.90 -23.31 -2.58
C ARG A 192 8.87 -24.62 -1.79
N PRO A 193 8.96 -25.82 -2.41
CA PRO A 193 9.03 -27.08 -1.67
C PRO A 193 10.22 -27.16 -0.73
N LYS A 194 11.39 -26.61 -1.11
CA LYS A 194 12.60 -26.57 -0.27
C LYS A 194 12.47 -25.61 0.92
N LEU A 195 11.66 -24.57 0.78
CA LEU A 195 11.41 -23.58 1.83
C LEU A 195 10.22 -23.95 2.71
N TYR A 196 9.45 -24.95 2.32
CA TYR A 196 8.22 -25.32 2.99
C TYR A 196 8.47 -25.95 4.37
N ASP A 197 7.79 -25.39 5.38
CA ASP A 197 7.74 -25.93 6.74
C ASP A 197 6.27 -26.21 7.09
N PRO A 198 5.89 -27.47 7.35
CA PRO A 198 4.48 -27.84 7.61
C PRO A 198 3.82 -27.05 8.75
N LEU A 199 4.60 -26.62 9.73
CA LEU A 199 4.09 -25.90 10.90
C LEU A 199 3.96 -24.38 10.68
N LYS A 200 4.64 -23.83 9.66
CA LYS A 200 4.78 -22.36 9.50
C LYS A 200 4.28 -21.82 8.17
N SER A 201 4.35 -22.61 7.10
CA SER A 201 4.12 -22.12 5.74
C SER A 201 2.67 -21.93 5.41
N GLY A 202 1.79 -22.80 5.91
CA GLY A 202 0.40 -22.84 5.50
C GLY A 202 0.25 -22.85 3.97
N GLU A 203 -0.75 -22.17 3.48
CA GLU A 203 -1.04 -22.03 2.04
C GLU A 203 -0.31 -20.82 1.39
N ALA A 204 0.49 -20.06 2.15
CA ALA A 204 1.15 -18.85 1.65
C ALA A 204 1.98 -19.13 0.38
N VAL A 205 1.84 -18.27 -0.63
CA VAL A 205 2.59 -18.41 -1.89
C VAL A 205 4.07 -18.11 -1.64
N PHE A 206 4.40 -16.93 -1.13
CA PHE A 206 5.79 -16.51 -0.94
C PHE A 206 6.27 -16.78 0.48
N LEU A 207 7.29 -17.63 0.59
CA LEU A 207 7.89 -18.01 1.86
C LEU A 207 9.22 -17.29 2.11
N ASN A 208 9.53 -17.04 3.37
CA ASN A 208 10.85 -16.58 3.78
C ASN A 208 11.83 -17.76 3.92
N LYS A 209 13.09 -17.50 4.19
CA LYS A 209 14.13 -18.55 4.34
C LYS A 209 13.92 -19.49 5.54
N PHE A 210 12.97 -19.19 6.40
CA PHE A 210 12.63 -19.97 7.59
C PHE A 210 11.30 -20.74 7.45
N GLY A 211 10.72 -20.76 6.24
CA GLY A 211 9.47 -21.45 5.94
C GLY A 211 8.19 -20.65 6.22
N SER A 212 8.24 -19.54 6.93
CA SER A 212 7.05 -18.73 7.19
C SER A 212 6.68 -17.82 6.01
N CYS A 213 5.43 -17.35 5.99
CA CYS A 213 4.99 -16.36 5.02
C CYS A 213 5.92 -15.14 4.97
N LEU A 214 6.24 -14.66 3.78
CA LEU A 214 7.09 -13.50 3.58
C LEU A 214 6.33 -12.21 3.95
N SER A 215 6.71 -11.58 5.06
CA SER A 215 6.04 -10.40 5.59
C SER A 215 6.19 -9.17 4.68
N GLN A 216 5.25 -8.20 4.80
CA GLN A 216 5.33 -6.91 4.09
C GLN A 216 6.69 -6.22 4.28
N ARG A 217 7.22 -6.21 5.52
CA ARG A 217 8.55 -5.66 5.81
C ARG A 217 9.66 -6.45 5.12
N GLY A 218 9.51 -7.78 5.03
CA GLY A 218 10.42 -8.65 4.29
C GLY A 218 10.46 -8.28 2.80
N ILE A 219 9.30 -8.15 2.17
CA ILE A 219 9.18 -7.72 0.76
C ILE A 219 9.83 -6.35 0.55
N GLN A 220 9.51 -5.37 1.39
CA GLN A 220 10.08 -4.03 1.30
C GLN A 220 11.61 -4.02 1.45
N LYS A 221 12.16 -4.84 2.36
CA LYS A 221 13.62 -5.02 2.51
C LYS A 221 14.25 -5.62 1.24
N ARG A 222 13.59 -6.61 0.60
CA ARG A 222 14.10 -7.20 -0.66
C ARG A 222 14.07 -6.20 -1.79
N ILE A 223 12.99 -5.44 -1.97
CA ILE A 223 12.91 -4.38 -2.98
C ILE A 223 13.98 -3.32 -2.75
N LYS A 224 14.17 -2.86 -1.50
CA LYS A 224 15.23 -1.92 -1.15
C LYS A 224 16.62 -2.46 -1.49
N TYR A 225 16.89 -3.72 -1.20
CA TYR A 225 18.16 -4.39 -1.51
C TYR A 225 18.43 -4.38 -3.02
N TYR A 226 17.44 -4.78 -3.84
CA TYR A 226 17.57 -4.76 -5.31
C TYR A 226 17.59 -3.34 -5.87
N SER A 227 16.90 -2.39 -5.25
CA SER A 227 16.98 -0.97 -5.61
C SER A 227 18.40 -0.44 -5.47
N LEU A 228 19.11 -0.78 -4.40
CA LEU A 228 20.52 -0.40 -4.22
C LEU A 228 21.43 -1.07 -5.26
N LYS A 229 21.19 -2.37 -5.53
CA LYS A 229 21.99 -3.11 -6.54
C LYS A 229 21.73 -2.67 -7.98
N SER A 230 20.59 -2.04 -8.27
CA SER A 230 20.24 -1.63 -9.63
C SER A 230 21.14 -0.52 -10.18
N GLY A 231 21.76 0.26 -9.31
CA GLY A 231 22.47 1.48 -9.70
C GLY A 231 21.56 2.54 -10.30
N LEU A 232 20.23 2.41 -10.17
CA LEU A 232 19.28 3.39 -10.66
C LEU A 232 19.24 4.59 -9.71
N PRO A 233 19.02 5.83 -10.23
CA PRO A 233 19.07 7.05 -9.43
C PRO A 233 17.90 7.17 -8.44
N HIS A 234 16.91 6.27 -8.51
CA HIS A 234 15.69 6.32 -7.73
C HIS A 234 15.64 5.21 -6.67
N LYS A 235 15.14 5.55 -5.47
CA LYS A 235 14.82 4.56 -4.44
C LYS A 235 13.53 3.84 -4.81
N ILE A 236 13.66 2.65 -5.37
CA ILE A 236 12.51 1.84 -5.81
C ILE A 236 11.77 1.30 -4.59
N HIS A 237 10.45 1.35 -4.64
CA HIS A 237 9.54 0.82 -3.62
C HIS A 237 8.26 0.23 -4.27
N THR A 238 7.49 -0.54 -3.52
CA THR A 238 6.32 -1.27 -4.05
C THR A 238 5.31 -0.37 -4.77
N HIS A 239 5.00 0.82 -4.23
CA HIS A 239 4.07 1.74 -4.88
C HIS A 239 4.61 2.30 -6.20
N MET A 240 5.93 2.47 -6.34
CA MET A 240 6.55 2.89 -7.61
C MET A 240 6.38 1.81 -8.67
N LEU A 241 6.59 0.53 -8.34
CA LEU A 241 6.37 -0.59 -9.27
C LEU A 241 4.92 -0.64 -9.75
N ARG A 242 3.96 -0.50 -8.84
CA ARG A 242 2.55 -0.44 -9.17
C ARG A 242 2.18 0.82 -9.99
N HIS A 243 2.80 1.95 -9.71
CA HIS A 243 2.60 3.15 -10.51
C HIS A 243 3.15 3.00 -11.92
N SER A 244 4.35 2.40 -12.05
CA SER A 244 4.94 2.07 -13.35
C SER A 244 4.05 1.11 -14.16
N PHE A 245 3.47 0.08 -13.52
CA PHE A 245 2.45 -0.78 -14.14
C PHE A 245 1.31 0.03 -14.76
N ALA A 246 0.71 0.94 -13.95
CA ALA A 246 -0.40 1.76 -14.43
C ALA A 246 -0.01 2.68 -15.58
N THR A 247 1.15 3.34 -15.45
CA THR A 247 1.65 4.27 -16.46
C THR A 247 1.97 3.55 -17.77
N HIS A 248 2.63 2.40 -17.71
CA HIS A 248 2.98 1.64 -18.92
C HIS A 248 1.75 1.12 -19.67
N LEU A 249 0.69 0.71 -18.97
CA LEU A 249 -0.58 0.38 -19.61
C LEU A 249 -1.20 1.59 -20.33
N LEU A 250 -1.20 2.75 -19.68
CA LEU A 250 -1.74 3.98 -20.26
C LEU A 250 -0.90 4.46 -21.45
N GLU A 251 0.42 4.43 -21.36
CA GLU A 251 1.35 4.77 -22.44
C GLU A 251 1.21 3.79 -23.62
N GLY A 252 0.91 2.52 -23.34
CA GLY A 252 0.57 1.52 -24.34
C GLY A 252 -0.76 1.78 -25.06
N GLY A 253 -1.62 2.64 -24.52
CA GLY A 253 -2.93 3.00 -25.09
C GLY A 253 -4.12 2.34 -24.41
N ALA A 254 -3.94 1.75 -23.23
CA ALA A 254 -5.06 1.20 -22.46
C ALA A 254 -5.97 2.32 -21.92
N ASP A 255 -7.28 2.09 -21.95
CA ASP A 255 -8.24 3.01 -21.35
C ASP A 255 -8.04 3.17 -19.84
N LEU A 256 -8.10 4.41 -19.35
CA LEU A 256 -7.90 4.74 -17.93
C LEU A 256 -8.85 3.97 -17.00
N ARG A 257 -10.09 3.73 -17.44
CA ARG A 257 -11.10 3.01 -16.64
C ARG A 257 -10.71 1.55 -16.48
N VAL A 258 -10.21 0.92 -17.54
CA VAL A 258 -9.71 -0.47 -17.49
C VAL A 258 -8.53 -0.57 -16.53
N VAL A 259 -7.57 0.37 -16.61
CA VAL A 259 -6.41 0.42 -15.70
C VAL A 259 -6.85 0.63 -14.25
N GLN A 260 -7.81 1.51 -13.99
CA GLN A 260 -8.39 1.70 -12.65
C GLN A 260 -9.03 0.43 -12.11
N GLY A 261 -9.70 -0.34 -12.98
CA GLY A 261 -10.28 -1.65 -12.65
C GLY A 261 -9.24 -2.68 -12.25
N LEU A 262 -8.23 -2.86 -13.08
CA LEU A 262 -7.11 -3.75 -12.78
C LEU A 262 -6.45 -3.39 -11.44
N LEU A 263 -6.34 -2.11 -11.13
CA LEU A 263 -5.77 -1.63 -9.88
C LEU A 263 -6.72 -1.74 -8.68
N GLY A 264 -8.02 -1.91 -8.88
CA GLY A 264 -9.01 -1.94 -7.79
C GLY A 264 -9.10 -0.60 -7.05
N HIS A 265 -9.25 0.49 -7.79
CA HIS A 265 -9.54 1.80 -7.22
C HIS A 265 -11.04 1.87 -6.89
N SER A 266 -11.38 1.80 -5.60
CA SER A 266 -12.76 1.87 -5.11
C SER A 266 -13.24 3.32 -5.01
N SER A 267 -13.50 4.00 -6.13
CA SER A 267 -14.43 5.13 -6.06
C SER A 267 -15.85 4.58 -6.29
N ALA A 268 -16.82 5.00 -5.48
CA ALA A 268 -18.21 4.52 -5.57
C ALA A 268 -18.84 4.79 -6.97
N ALA A 269 -18.32 5.78 -7.69
CA ALA A 269 -18.72 6.10 -9.06
C ALA A 269 -18.26 5.05 -10.09
N THR A 270 -17.22 4.26 -9.80
CA THR A 270 -16.67 3.29 -10.76
C THR A 270 -17.37 1.93 -10.69
N THR A 271 -18.00 1.56 -9.59
CA THR A 271 -18.64 0.24 -9.43
C THR A 271 -19.85 0.03 -10.35
N GLN A 272 -20.56 1.10 -10.72
CA GLN A 272 -21.69 1.01 -11.68
C GLN A 272 -21.25 0.86 -13.14
N ILE A 273 -20.04 1.29 -13.49
CA ILE A 273 -19.54 1.32 -14.88
C ILE A 273 -18.93 -0.03 -15.27
N TYR A 274 -18.48 -0.85 -14.28
CA TYR A 274 -17.86 -2.17 -14.53
C TYR A 274 -18.82 -3.29 -14.96
N LYS A 275 -20.13 -3.05 -15.03
CA LYS A 275 -21.09 -4.06 -15.53
C LYS A 275 -20.85 -4.49 -16.99
N HIS A 276 -20.06 -3.74 -17.76
CA HIS A 276 -19.84 -3.97 -19.19
C HIS A 276 -18.39 -4.34 -19.57
N VAL A 277 -17.42 -4.32 -18.65
CA VAL A 277 -16.05 -4.76 -18.95
C VAL A 277 -15.91 -6.22 -18.57
N THR A 278 -15.94 -7.11 -19.56
CA THR A 278 -15.76 -8.55 -19.34
C THR A 278 -14.30 -8.85 -18.98
N LEU A 279 -14.06 -9.95 -18.27
CA LEU A 279 -12.71 -10.44 -17.98
C LEU A 279 -11.89 -10.64 -19.27
N GLU A 280 -12.56 -11.09 -20.31
CA GLU A 280 -11.96 -11.31 -21.63
C GLU A 280 -11.47 -10.01 -22.29
N SER A 281 -12.30 -8.95 -22.26
CA SER A 281 -11.88 -7.63 -22.77
C SER A 281 -10.72 -7.05 -21.97
N THR A 282 -10.72 -7.23 -20.65
CA THR A 282 -9.63 -6.82 -19.77
C THR A 282 -8.33 -7.57 -20.11
N ARG A 283 -8.42 -8.88 -20.39
CA ARG A 283 -7.28 -9.71 -20.79
C ARG A 283 -6.70 -9.25 -22.13
N LYS A 284 -7.54 -8.98 -23.14
CA LYS A 284 -7.11 -8.45 -24.43
C LYS A 284 -6.36 -7.11 -24.29
N VAL A 285 -6.90 -6.22 -23.44
CA VAL A 285 -6.23 -4.94 -23.13
C VAL A 285 -4.90 -5.15 -22.44
N TYR A 286 -4.85 -6.02 -21.42
CA TYR A 286 -3.61 -6.33 -20.72
C TYR A 286 -2.55 -6.90 -21.66
N GLN A 287 -2.89 -7.92 -22.44
CA GLN A 287 -1.96 -8.57 -23.41
C GLN A 287 -1.47 -7.61 -24.48
N LYS A 288 -2.33 -6.70 -24.95
CA LYS A 288 -1.98 -5.76 -26.03
C LYS A 288 -1.10 -4.61 -25.54
N TYR A 289 -1.31 -4.12 -24.32
CA TYR A 289 -0.77 -2.84 -23.88
C TYR A 289 0.24 -2.94 -22.71
N HIS A 290 0.30 -4.08 -22.01
CA HIS A 290 1.28 -4.22 -20.94
C HIS A 290 2.60 -4.77 -21.48
N PRO A 291 3.79 -4.20 -21.09
CA PRO A 291 5.10 -4.67 -21.58
C PRO A 291 5.45 -6.13 -21.24
N ARG A 292 4.70 -6.75 -20.34
CA ARG A 292 4.82 -8.15 -19.93
C ARG A 292 3.55 -8.97 -20.25
N GLY A 293 2.62 -8.42 -21.01
CA GLY A 293 1.36 -9.04 -21.41
C GLY A 293 1.50 -10.24 -22.34
#